data_f67c9487206928b6c82a4a1734c7d25d
#
_entry.id   f67c9487206928b6c82a4a1734c7d25d
#
_cell.length_a   1.000
_cell.length_b   1.000
_cell.length_c   1.000
_cell.angle_alpha   90.00
_cell.angle_beta   90.00
_cell.angle_gamma   90.00
#
_symmetry.space_group_name_H-M   'P 1'
#
loop_
_entity.id
_entity.type
_entity.pdbx_description
1 polymer ?
#
loop_
_entity_poly.entity_id
_entity_poly.type
_entity_poly.pdbx_seq_one_letter_code
_entity_poly.pdbx_strand_id
1 'polypeptide(L)'
;NTTTQETLDMDLSFSWKIKGEPLTITPTPGVVDEIGMVFITFNDIDPNIGVVINQDAYNENPAVFTDKDGTQKQIGFRRITQMYPTNNTIAITLPVDDNITEVGTYKLSIPANTVYGYLDKSVVYAEDINIEWTIATPTGIYGIFAGKNEKVNVFTIDGKAVLKNADASDLKQLAPGKLYIINGKKFVVK
;
A
#
# COMPACT_ATOMS: atom_id res chain seq x y z
N ASN A 1 -11.25 -71.56 -4.64
CA ASN A 1 -11.44 -70.17 -4.15
C ASN A 1 -10.46 -69.27 -4.87
N THR A 2 -10.89 -68.71 -6.00
CA THR A 2 -10.19 -67.67 -6.71
C THR A 2 -10.68 -66.33 -6.15
N THR A 3 -9.84 -65.70 -5.33
CA THR A 3 -10.05 -64.32 -4.88
C THR A 3 -9.65 -63.40 -6.04
N THR A 4 -10.60 -62.83 -6.73
CA THR A 4 -10.37 -61.76 -7.68
C THR A 4 -10.01 -60.51 -6.89
N GLN A 5 -8.74 -60.09 -6.94
CA GLN A 5 -8.37 -58.73 -6.52
C GLN A 5 -8.92 -57.77 -7.58
N GLU A 6 -9.98 -57.05 -7.21
CA GLU A 6 -10.36 -55.88 -7.96
C GLU A 6 -9.35 -54.77 -7.62
N THR A 7 -8.50 -54.43 -8.55
CA THR A 7 -7.69 -53.21 -8.50
C THR A 7 -8.64 -52.06 -8.78
N LEU A 8 -8.90 -51.24 -7.72
CA LEU A 8 -9.52 -49.95 -7.91
C LEU A 8 -8.52 -49.03 -8.67
N ASP A 9 -8.82 -48.89 -9.96
CA ASP A 9 -8.12 -47.91 -10.80
C ASP A 9 -8.73 -46.53 -10.50
N MET A 10 -8.31 -45.95 -9.35
CA MET A 10 -8.66 -44.59 -8.97
C MET A 10 -7.48 -43.70 -9.28
N ASP A 11 -7.57 -42.94 -10.35
CA ASP A 11 -6.70 -41.78 -10.58
C ASP A 11 -6.96 -40.72 -9.50
N LEU A 12 -6.21 -40.81 -8.41
CA LEU A 12 -6.21 -39.78 -7.38
C LEU A 12 -5.35 -38.61 -7.87
N SER A 13 -5.99 -37.65 -8.54
CA SER A 13 -5.34 -36.36 -8.84
C SER A 13 -5.49 -35.42 -7.66
N PHE A 14 -4.39 -35.07 -7.04
CA PHE A 14 -4.35 -33.99 -6.03
C PHE A 14 -3.92 -32.70 -6.70
N SER A 15 -4.80 -31.69 -6.70
CA SER A 15 -4.42 -30.35 -7.07
C SER A 15 -4.15 -29.53 -5.82
N TRP A 16 -2.94 -29.00 -5.71
CA TRP A 16 -2.57 -28.08 -4.66
C TRP A 16 -2.68 -26.66 -5.21
N LYS A 17 -3.55 -25.84 -4.62
CA LYS A 17 -3.56 -24.41 -4.89
C LYS A 17 -2.67 -23.77 -3.84
N ILE A 18 -1.53 -23.20 -4.25
CA ILE A 18 -0.75 -22.33 -3.37
C ILE A 18 -1.61 -21.11 -3.16
N LYS A 19 -2.04 -20.87 -1.91
CA LYS A 19 -2.78 -19.67 -1.54
C LYS A 19 -1.79 -18.50 -1.67
N GLY A 20 -2.07 -17.55 -2.57
CA GLY A 20 -1.33 -16.29 -2.67
C GLY A 20 -1.59 -15.41 -1.45
N GLU A 21 -0.97 -14.24 -1.41
CA GLU A 21 -1.28 -13.22 -0.41
C GLU A 21 -2.78 -12.89 -0.46
N PRO A 22 -3.51 -12.97 0.66
CA PRO A 22 -4.96 -12.80 0.68
C PRO A 22 -5.37 -11.37 0.30
N LEU A 23 -4.50 -10.41 0.50
CA LEU A 23 -4.72 -8.99 0.23
C LEU A 23 -3.59 -8.40 -0.60
N THR A 24 -3.96 -7.49 -1.51
CA THR A 24 -3.02 -6.54 -2.14
C THR A 24 -3.38 -5.15 -1.68
N ILE A 25 -2.42 -4.42 -1.14
CA ILE A 25 -2.62 -3.10 -0.55
C ILE A 25 -1.79 -2.07 -1.30
N THR A 26 -2.41 -0.94 -1.65
CA THR A 26 -1.75 0.19 -2.30
C THR A 26 -2.06 1.50 -1.54
N PRO A 27 -1.07 2.30 -1.11
CA PRO A 27 0.36 2.02 -1.23
C PRO A 27 0.78 0.79 -0.42
N THR A 28 1.79 0.07 -0.91
CA THR A 28 2.30 -1.14 -0.25
C THR A 28 2.75 -0.83 1.18
N PRO A 29 2.36 -1.67 2.17
CA PRO A 29 2.79 -1.48 3.56
C PRO A 29 4.32 -1.46 3.69
N GLY A 30 4.82 -0.75 4.69
CA GLY A 30 6.26 -0.57 4.92
C GLY A 30 6.73 0.85 4.63
N VAL A 31 7.94 1.01 4.08
CA VAL A 31 8.50 2.35 3.82
C VAL A 31 7.95 2.90 2.51
N VAL A 32 7.35 4.09 2.59
CA VAL A 32 6.74 4.80 1.45
C VAL A 32 7.16 6.27 1.45
N ASP A 33 7.05 6.93 0.30
CA ASP A 33 7.31 8.38 0.18
C ASP A 33 6.10 9.22 0.62
N GLU A 34 4.89 8.70 0.37
CA GLU A 34 3.63 9.37 0.71
C GLU A 34 2.50 8.34 0.91
N ILE A 35 1.46 8.74 1.63
CA ILE A 35 0.23 7.96 1.79
C ILE A 35 -0.94 8.82 1.35
N GLY A 36 -1.58 8.42 0.27
CA GLY A 36 -2.80 9.04 -0.22
C GLY A 36 -4.03 8.16 0.02
N MET A 37 -4.84 7.99 -1.03
CA MET A 37 -5.96 7.05 -1.00
C MET A 37 -5.42 5.61 -0.91
N VAL A 38 -6.03 4.81 -0.04
CA VAL A 38 -5.63 3.41 0.18
C VAL A 38 -6.57 2.50 -0.60
N PHE A 39 -6.01 1.58 -1.38
CA PHE A 39 -6.76 0.53 -2.06
C PHE A 39 -6.45 -0.82 -1.44
N ILE A 40 -7.48 -1.61 -1.17
CA ILE A 40 -7.33 -2.97 -0.65
C ILE A 40 -8.08 -3.91 -1.58
N THR A 41 -7.34 -4.81 -2.22
CA THR A 41 -7.86 -5.86 -3.10
C THR A 41 -7.89 -7.18 -2.36
N PHE A 42 -9.01 -7.85 -2.35
CA PHE A 42 -9.24 -9.13 -1.68
C PHE A 42 -9.03 -10.26 -2.69
N ASN A 43 -7.83 -10.82 -2.73
CA ASN A 43 -7.42 -11.76 -3.77
C ASN A 43 -8.14 -13.12 -3.68
N ASP A 44 -8.63 -13.47 -2.50
CA ASP A 44 -9.38 -14.71 -2.26
C ASP A 44 -10.89 -14.58 -2.60
N ILE A 45 -11.37 -13.37 -2.90
CA ILE A 45 -12.76 -13.12 -3.30
C ILE A 45 -12.83 -13.01 -4.83
N ASP A 46 -13.71 -13.78 -5.44
CA ASP A 46 -13.94 -13.72 -6.90
C ASP A 46 -14.32 -12.28 -7.32
N PRO A 47 -13.60 -11.65 -8.23
CA PRO A 47 -13.94 -10.30 -8.73
C PRO A 47 -15.36 -10.19 -9.27
N ASN A 48 -15.94 -11.30 -9.77
CA ASN A 48 -17.33 -11.31 -10.23
C ASN A 48 -18.35 -11.22 -9.08
N ILE A 49 -17.97 -11.64 -7.87
CA ILE A 49 -18.79 -11.47 -6.66
C ILE A 49 -18.71 -10.01 -6.20
N GLY A 50 -17.54 -9.39 -6.31
CA GLY A 50 -17.24 -8.07 -5.78
C GLY A 50 -17.19 -8.03 -4.25
N VAL A 51 -16.83 -6.87 -3.67
CA VAL A 51 -16.78 -6.66 -2.22
C VAL A 51 -17.59 -5.45 -1.83
N VAL A 52 -18.15 -5.49 -0.62
CA VAL A 52 -18.90 -4.38 -0.02
C VAL A 52 -18.64 -4.34 1.48
N ILE A 53 -18.75 -3.15 2.07
CA ILE A 53 -18.71 -2.98 3.52
C ILE A 53 -20.08 -3.28 4.13
N ASN A 54 -20.08 -4.12 5.16
CA ASN A 54 -21.24 -4.30 6.01
C ASN A 54 -21.44 -3.06 6.87
N GLN A 55 -22.40 -2.22 6.49
CA GLN A 55 -22.62 -0.93 7.14
C GLN A 55 -22.94 -1.06 8.64
N ASP A 56 -23.73 -2.06 9.01
CA ASP A 56 -24.14 -2.24 10.41
C ASP A 56 -22.93 -2.67 11.27
N ALA A 57 -22.19 -3.70 10.84
CA ALA A 57 -20.98 -4.14 11.51
C ALA A 57 -19.90 -3.03 11.55
N TYR A 58 -19.80 -2.25 10.48
CA TYR A 58 -18.87 -1.13 10.40
C TYR A 58 -19.24 0.02 11.35
N ASN A 59 -20.53 0.34 11.50
CA ASN A 59 -20.98 1.38 12.41
C ASN A 59 -20.77 1.00 13.88
N GLU A 60 -20.85 -0.29 14.21
CA GLU A 60 -20.55 -0.79 15.55
C GLU A 60 -19.03 -0.78 15.82
N ASN A 61 -18.24 -1.05 14.82
CA ASN A 61 -16.79 -1.17 14.95
C ASN A 61 -16.07 -0.57 13.72
N PRO A 62 -15.96 0.76 13.63
CA PRO A 62 -15.41 1.44 12.46
C PRO A 62 -13.89 1.24 12.33
N ALA A 63 -13.40 1.31 11.10
CA ALA A 63 -11.97 1.36 10.86
C ALA A 63 -11.33 2.59 11.53
N VAL A 64 -10.08 2.42 11.97
CA VAL A 64 -9.33 3.44 12.70
C VAL A 64 -8.04 3.75 11.98
N PHE A 65 -7.82 5.02 11.71
CA PHE A 65 -6.53 5.54 11.28
C PHE A 65 -5.78 6.11 12.48
N THR A 66 -4.51 5.74 12.63
CA THR A 66 -3.62 6.27 13.67
C THR A 66 -2.51 7.06 13.00
N ASP A 67 -2.36 8.32 13.36
CA ASP A 67 -1.32 9.19 12.83
C ASP A 67 0.03 8.99 13.55
N LYS A 68 1.06 9.70 13.08
CA LYS A 68 2.43 9.61 13.60
C LYS A 68 2.57 9.94 15.09
N ASP A 69 1.66 10.70 15.65
CA ASP A 69 1.64 11.12 17.06
C ASP A 69 0.80 10.16 17.92
N GLY A 70 0.29 9.09 17.32
CA GLY A 70 -0.58 8.10 17.98
C GLY A 70 -2.03 8.53 18.11
N THR A 71 -2.43 9.66 17.49
CA THR A 71 -3.81 10.14 17.50
C THR A 71 -4.67 9.25 16.62
N GLN A 72 -5.75 8.72 17.18
CA GLN A 72 -6.68 7.86 16.49
C GLN A 72 -7.87 8.63 15.94
N LYS A 73 -8.22 8.38 14.69
CA LYS A 73 -9.39 8.95 14.00
C LYS A 73 -10.20 7.83 13.38
N GLN A 74 -11.48 7.77 13.69
CA GLN A 74 -12.38 6.85 13.01
C GLN A 74 -12.59 7.25 11.55
N ILE A 75 -12.62 6.26 10.67
CA ILE A 75 -12.91 6.47 9.25
C ILE A 75 -14.43 6.34 9.08
N GLY A 76 -15.09 7.44 8.72
CA GLY A 76 -16.54 7.39 8.46
C GLY A 76 -16.86 6.49 7.25
N PHE A 77 -17.99 5.79 7.30
CA PHE A 77 -18.44 4.87 6.23
C PHE A 77 -18.38 5.52 4.82
N ARG A 78 -18.74 6.80 4.71
CA ARG A 78 -18.71 7.55 3.43
C ARG A 78 -17.30 7.75 2.83
N ARG A 79 -16.26 7.49 3.61
CA ARG A 79 -14.87 7.55 3.14
C ARG A 79 -14.38 6.23 2.55
N ILE A 80 -15.24 5.21 2.53
CA ILE A 80 -14.94 3.91 1.92
C ILE A 80 -15.82 3.76 0.69
N THR A 81 -15.19 3.56 -0.44
CA THR A 81 -15.84 3.40 -1.74
C THR A 81 -15.57 2.01 -2.28
N GLN A 82 -16.62 1.31 -2.64
CA GLN A 82 -16.53 0.11 -3.44
C GLN A 82 -16.16 0.50 -4.86
N MET A 83 -15.14 -0.14 -5.42
CA MET A 83 -14.75 0.08 -6.82
C MET A 83 -15.67 -0.72 -7.74
N TYR A 84 -16.58 -0.03 -8.44
CA TYR A 84 -17.58 -0.63 -9.33
C TYR A 84 -17.05 -0.70 -10.79
N PRO A 85 -17.47 -1.65 -11.66
CA PRO A 85 -18.70 -2.46 -11.57
C PRO A 85 -18.54 -3.86 -10.95
N THR A 86 -17.40 -4.48 -10.94
CA THR A 86 -17.19 -5.81 -10.35
C THR A 86 -15.76 -5.85 -9.86
N ASN A 87 -15.59 -5.57 -8.59
CA ASN A 87 -14.25 -5.40 -8.13
C ASN A 87 -14.15 -5.92 -6.70
N ASN A 88 -13.20 -6.79 -6.50
CA ASN A 88 -12.79 -7.23 -5.18
C ASN A 88 -11.92 -6.20 -4.45
N THR A 89 -12.06 -4.91 -4.79
CA THR A 89 -11.26 -3.81 -4.24
C THR A 89 -12.15 -2.76 -3.56
N ILE A 90 -11.73 -2.31 -2.39
CA ILE A 90 -12.24 -1.11 -1.73
C ILE A 90 -11.21 0.00 -1.77
N ALA A 91 -11.68 1.25 -1.90
CA ALA A 91 -10.86 2.45 -1.79
C ALA A 91 -11.21 3.19 -0.51
N ILE A 92 -10.21 3.60 0.25
CA ILE A 92 -10.37 4.28 1.54
C ILE A 92 -9.70 5.65 1.45
N THR A 93 -10.48 6.71 1.66
CA THR A 93 -9.98 8.06 1.84
C THR A 93 -9.66 8.28 3.30
N LEU A 94 -8.40 8.51 3.63
CA LEU A 94 -7.97 8.77 5.00
C LEU A 94 -8.58 10.08 5.55
N PRO A 95 -8.75 10.22 6.88
CA PRO A 95 -9.35 11.39 7.52
C PRO A 95 -8.33 12.54 7.65
N VAL A 96 -7.70 12.90 6.53
CA VAL A 96 -6.74 13.98 6.33
C VAL A 96 -7.11 14.77 5.08
N ASP A 97 -6.65 16.00 4.96
CA ASP A 97 -7.04 16.88 3.85
C ASP A 97 -6.18 16.64 2.59
N ASP A 98 -4.90 16.34 2.78
CA ASP A 98 -3.93 16.11 1.70
C ASP A 98 -3.24 14.76 1.85
N ASN A 99 -2.44 14.36 0.86
CA ASN A 99 -1.56 13.22 0.98
C ASN A 99 -0.58 13.41 2.13
N ILE A 100 -0.38 12.36 2.90
CA ILE A 100 0.54 12.38 4.04
C ILE A 100 1.96 12.22 3.51
N THR A 101 2.80 13.23 3.75
CA THR A 101 4.22 13.24 3.38
C THR A 101 5.13 13.48 4.58
N GLU A 102 4.54 13.71 5.75
CA GLU A 102 5.27 13.99 6.98
C GLU A 102 5.91 12.71 7.52
N VAL A 103 7.17 12.81 7.93
CA VAL A 103 7.95 11.69 8.52
C VAL A 103 7.27 11.14 9.76
N GLY A 104 7.10 9.82 9.78
CA GLY A 104 6.46 9.14 10.89
C GLY A 104 5.90 7.77 10.51
N THR A 105 5.33 7.09 11.48
CA THR A 105 4.64 5.81 11.29
C THR A 105 3.14 6.00 11.41
N TYR A 106 2.42 5.47 10.45
CA TYR A 106 0.96 5.60 10.30
C TYR A 106 0.35 4.21 10.23
N LYS A 107 -0.84 4.06 10.81
CA LYS A 107 -1.52 2.76 10.85
C LYS A 107 -2.99 2.90 10.41
N LEU A 108 -3.46 1.85 9.75
CA LEU A 108 -4.88 1.66 9.44
C LEU A 108 -5.29 0.30 9.93
N SER A 109 -6.34 0.25 10.77
CA SER A 109 -6.94 -0.98 11.25
C SER A 109 -8.40 -1.05 10.79
N ILE A 110 -8.77 -2.16 10.17
CA ILE A 110 -10.14 -2.46 9.74
C ILE A 110 -10.54 -3.75 10.45
N PRO A 111 -11.61 -3.73 11.26
CA PRO A 111 -12.03 -4.90 12.01
C PRO A 111 -12.50 -6.05 11.12
N ALA A 112 -12.29 -7.26 11.60
CA ALA A 112 -12.83 -8.49 11.01
C ALA A 112 -14.33 -8.42 10.75
N ASN A 113 -14.80 -9.18 9.77
CA ASN A 113 -16.22 -9.31 9.41
C ASN A 113 -16.91 -8.00 8.96
N THR A 114 -16.14 -6.98 8.62
CA THR A 114 -16.69 -5.72 8.07
C THR A 114 -16.79 -5.73 6.54
N VAL A 115 -16.06 -6.62 5.86
CA VAL A 115 -16.06 -6.76 4.39
C VAL A 115 -16.67 -8.10 4.02
N TYR A 116 -17.61 -8.09 3.07
CA TYR A 116 -18.20 -9.31 2.53
C TYR A 116 -18.48 -9.21 1.03
N GLY A 117 -18.80 -10.36 0.41
CA GLY A 117 -19.13 -10.41 -1.02
C GLY A 117 -20.41 -9.64 -1.34
N TYR A 118 -20.37 -8.82 -2.40
CA TYR A 118 -21.54 -8.03 -2.81
C TYR A 118 -22.68 -8.90 -3.34
N LEU A 119 -22.39 -9.83 -4.23
CA LEU A 119 -23.39 -10.75 -4.80
C LEU A 119 -23.62 -11.99 -3.93
N ASP A 120 -22.65 -12.36 -3.11
CA ASP A 120 -22.76 -13.50 -2.19
C ASP A 120 -22.32 -13.09 -0.78
N LYS A 121 -23.28 -12.74 0.04
CA LYS A 121 -23.06 -12.28 1.42
C LYS A 121 -22.57 -13.38 2.37
N SER A 122 -22.52 -14.64 1.94
CA SER A 122 -21.92 -15.73 2.72
C SER A 122 -20.38 -15.68 2.68
N VAL A 123 -19.83 -14.99 1.68
CA VAL A 123 -18.39 -14.74 1.57
C VAL A 123 -18.05 -13.56 2.47
N VAL A 124 -17.36 -13.81 3.58
CA VAL A 124 -16.98 -12.80 4.57
C VAL A 124 -15.48 -12.82 4.77
N TYR A 125 -14.83 -11.65 4.79
CA TYR A 125 -13.44 -11.53 5.21
C TYR A 125 -13.39 -11.51 6.75
N ALA A 126 -12.89 -12.62 7.33
CA ALA A 126 -13.05 -12.91 8.75
C ALA A 126 -11.86 -12.47 9.63
N GLU A 127 -10.85 -11.79 9.04
CA GLU A 127 -9.65 -11.37 9.75
C GLU A 127 -9.59 -9.85 9.90
N ASP A 128 -8.91 -9.37 10.95
CA ASP A 128 -8.56 -7.95 11.07
C ASP A 128 -7.53 -7.58 10.01
N ILE A 129 -7.72 -6.43 9.37
CA ILE A 129 -6.74 -5.88 8.43
C ILE A 129 -5.96 -4.79 9.16
N ASN A 130 -4.68 -5.06 9.43
CA ASN A 130 -3.78 -4.12 10.08
C ASN A 130 -2.66 -3.74 9.11
N ILE A 131 -2.60 -2.46 8.77
CA ILE A 131 -1.66 -1.91 7.81
C ILE A 131 -0.79 -0.89 8.52
N GLU A 132 0.50 -0.93 8.26
CA GLU A 132 1.46 0.04 8.78
C GLU A 132 2.31 0.59 7.65
N TRP A 133 2.43 1.90 7.59
CA TRP A 133 3.35 2.62 6.71
C TRP A 133 4.31 3.46 7.51
N THR A 134 5.52 3.58 7.03
CA THR A 134 6.54 4.49 7.57
C THR A 134 6.99 5.44 6.47
N ILE A 135 6.76 6.73 6.69
CA ILE A 135 7.40 7.76 5.89
C ILE A 135 8.72 8.08 6.58
N ALA A 136 9.80 7.60 5.97
CA ALA A 136 11.12 7.78 6.54
C ALA A 136 11.68 9.16 6.18
N THR A 137 12.59 9.65 7.03
CA THR A 137 13.40 10.81 6.65
C THR A 137 14.13 10.50 5.35
N PRO A 138 13.92 11.30 4.29
CA PRO A 138 14.60 11.04 3.03
C PRO A 138 16.11 10.96 3.24
N THR A 139 16.68 9.80 2.92
CA THR A 139 18.13 9.58 3.00
C THR A 139 18.78 9.83 1.65
N GLY A 140 19.94 10.47 1.64
CA GLY A 140 20.66 10.82 0.42
C GLY A 140 20.47 12.28 0.00
N ILE A 141 20.78 12.58 -1.27
CA ILE A 141 20.81 13.96 -1.78
C ILE A 141 19.44 14.63 -1.69
N TYR A 142 18.39 13.91 -2.08
CA TYR A 142 17.02 14.42 -2.02
C TYR A 142 16.64 14.86 -0.59
N GLY A 143 16.94 14.04 0.42
CA GLY A 143 16.60 14.33 1.80
C GLY A 143 17.27 15.57 2.39
N ILE A 144 18.48 15.88 1.91
CA ILE A 144 19.22 17.06 2.37
C ILE A 144 18.56 18.36 1.91
N PHE A 145 17.87 18.32 0.76
CA PHE A 145 17.24 19.47 0.14
C PHE A 145 15.70 19.45 0.25
N ALA A 146 15.10 18.34 0.70
CA ALA A 146 13.66 18.24 0.90
C ALA A 146 13.18 19.29 1.92
N GLY A 147 12.09 19.98 1.59
CA GLY A 147 11.51 21.04 2.41
C GLY A 147 12.27 22.38 2.36
N LYS A 148 13.33 22.49 1.58
CA LYS A 148 14.00 23.76 1.30
C LYS A 148 13.52 24.30 -0.05
N ASN A 149 13.04 25.56 -0.03
CA ASN A 149 12.68 26.28 -1.27
C ASN A 149 13.92 26.79 -2.04
N GLU A 150 15.06 26.11 -1.89
CA GLU A 150 16.30 26.48 -2.55
C GLU A 150 16.44 25.72 -3.85
N LYS A 151 16.66 26.47 -4.93
CA LYS A 151 17.02 25.90 -6.21
C LYS A 151 18.50 25.58 -6.25
N VAL A 152 18.85 24.40 -6.77
CA VAL A 152 20.22 23.92 -6.80
C VAL A 152 20.71 23.65 -8.22
N ASN A 153 22.02 23.78 -8.41
CA ASN A 153 22.69 23.31 -9.61
C ASN A 153 23.46 22.02 -9.30
N VAL A 154 23.29 21.04 -10.16
CA VAL A 154 23.92 19.73 -10.03
C VAL A 154 24.93 19.52 -11.13
N PHE A 155 26.12 19.14 -10.76
CA PHE A 155 27.22 18.88 -11.70
C PHE A 155 27.75 17.44 -11.48
N THR A 156 28.25 16.85 -12.54
CA THR A 156 29.09 15.66 -12.46
C THR A 156 30.45 16.01 -11.86
N ILE A 157 31.24 15.01 -11.50
CA ILE A 157 32.57 15.21 -10.90
C ILE A 157 33.57 15.91 -11.87
N ASP A 158 33.36 15.78 -13.16
CA ASP A 158 34.11 16.45 -14.24
C ASP A 158 33.57 17.86 -14.58
N GLY A 159 32.62 18.36 -13.77
CA GLY A 159 32.11 19.72 -13.89
C GLY A 159 31.00 19.93 -14.92
N LYS A 160 30.48 18.88 -15.56
CA LYS A 160 29.36 18.98 -16.51
C LYS A 160 28.07 19.20 -15.74
N ALA A 161 27.30 20.24 -16.11
CA ALA A 161 25.99 20.49 -15.53
C ALA A 161 24.99 19.39 -15.94
N VAL A 162 24.32 18.80 -14.95
CA VAL A 162 23.29 17.76 -15.11
C VAL A 162 21.91 18.38 -14.91
N LEU A 163 21.75 19.16 -13.84
CA LEU A 163 20.54 19.93 -13.56
C LEU A 163 20.93 21.38 -13.25
N LYS A 164 20.10 22.32 -13.71
CA LYS A 164 20.26 23.74 -13.43
C LYS A 164 18.96 24.28 -12.84
N ASN A 165 19.10 25.08 -11.78
CA ASN A 165 17.96 25.71 -11.10
C ASN A 165 16.86 24.71 -10.71
N ALA A 166 17.28 23.53 -10.26
CA ALA A 166 16.44 22.37 -9.97
C ALA A 166 15.85 22.46 -8.55
N ASP A 167 14.63 22.00 -8.39
CA ASP A 167 14.02 21.78 -7.09
C ASP A 167 14.48 20.45 -6.45
N ALA A 168 14.23 20.26 -5.17
CA ALA A 168 14.55 19.02 -4.48
C ALA A 168 13.93 17.79 -5.16
N SER A 169 12.71 17.92 -5.73
CA SER A 169 12.02 16.84 -6.46
C SER A 169 12.77 16.41 -7.72
N ASP A 170 13.47 17.35 -8.40
CA ASP A 170 14.21 17.04 -9.61
C ASP A 170 15.44 16.16 -9.33
N LEU A 171 15.95 16.18 -8.08
CA LEU A 171 17.09 15.36 -7.68
C LEU A 171 16.78 13.85 -7.70
N LYS A 172 15.51 13.46 -7.71
CA LYS A 172 15.07 12.06 -7.90
C LYS A 172 15.46 11.49 -9.28
N GLN A 173 15.73 12.34 -10.26
CA GLN A 173 16.12 11.94 -11.62
C GLN A 173 17.60 11.57 -11.72
N LEU A 174 18.38 11.83 -10.69
CA LEU A 174 19.80 11.54 -10.68
C LEU A 174 20.05 10.03 -10.58
N ALA A 175 21.01 9.53 -11.37
CA ALA A 175 21.30 8.11 -11.43
C ALA A 175 21.87 7.59 -10.10
N PRO A 176 21.30 6.50 -9.53
CA PRO A 176 21.81 5.88 -8.31
C PRO A 176 23.28 5.42 -8.46
N GLY A 177 24.00 5.45 -7.34
CA GLY A 177 25.40 5.04 -7.26
C GLY A 177 26.40 6.03 -7.86
N LYS A 178 25.94 7.14 -8.45
CA LYS A 178 26.83 8.15 -9.03
C LYS A 178 27.15 9.28 -8.05
N LEU A 179 28.33 9.87 -8.22
CA LEU A 179 28.81 11.02 -7.46
C LEU A 179 28.49 12.32 -8.21
N TYR A 180 27.86 13.26 -7.49
CA TYR A 180 27.51 14.58 -8.01
C TYR A 180 28.04 15.69 -7.10
N ILE A 181 28.16 16.89 -7.62
CA ILE A 181 28.51 18.12 -6.90
C ILE A 181 27.26 19.00 -6.88
N ILE A 182 26.80 19.34 -5.68
CA ILE A 182 25.65 20.23 -5.44
C ILE A 182 26.10 21.30 -4.43
N ASN A 183 25.96 22.56 -4.79
CA ASN A 183 26.39 23.69 -3.94
C ASN A 183 27.83 23.52 -3.42
N GLY A 184 28.75 23.06 -4.28
CA GLY A 184 30.16 22.85 -3.96
C GLY A 184 30.48 21.62 -3.08
N LYS A 185 29.47 20.84 -2.66
CA LYS A 185 29.66 19.61 -1.87
C LYS A 185 29.46 18.36 -2.73
N LYS A 186 30.20 17.31 -2.40
CA LYS A 186 30.11 16.00 -3.07
C LYS A 186 29.04 15.13 -2.42
N PHE A 187 28.18 14.50 -3.23
CA PHE A 187 27.11 13.61 -2.82
C PHE A 187 27.08 12.35 -3.69
N VAL A 188 26.81 11.22 -3.07
CA VAL A 188 26.51 9.97 -3.77
C VAL A 188 24.99 9.74 -3.70
N VAL A 189 24.37 9.53 -4.86
CA VAL A 189 22.95 9.14 -4.92
C VAL A 189 22.84 7.70 -4.47
N LYS A 190 22.01 7.43 -3.47
CA LYS A 190 21.71 6.07 -2.98
C LYS A 190 20.49 5.51 -3.69
#